data_ba23ecfda835cd63ba4dfbcd38af0b79
#
_entry.id   ba23ecfda835cd63ba4dfbcd38af0b79
#
_cell.length_a   1.000
_cell.length_b   1.000
_cell.length_c   1.000
_cell.angle_alpha   90.00
_cell.angle_beta   90.00
_cell.angle_gamma   90.00
#
_symmetry.space_group_name_H-M   'P 1'
#
loop_
_entity.id
_entity.type
_entity.pdbx_description
1 polymer ?
#
loop_
_entity_poly.entity_id
_entity_poly.type
_entity_poly.pdbx_seq_one_letter_code
_entity_poly.pdbx_strand_id
1 'polypeptide(L)'
;MRALRVLLVEDDQDHVFLVRRALADLRGAAVTVDVVGDGEQALERLGRGRFAPGGPPQLVLLDLKMPRMDGLEVLRRIRADEACRELPVVVLTSSENQEDREAALRAGATWFVCKPTDGRRFRSEIQQLGDRWAQVTG
;
A
#
# COMPACT_ATOMS: atom_id res chain seq x y z
N MET A 1 3.93 -8.94 20.40
CA MET A 1 3.75 -7.87 19.39
C MET A 1 3.82 -8.47 18.01
N ARG A 2 2.82 -8.19 17.20
CA ARG A 2 2.76 -8.72 15.84
C ARG A 2 3.60 -7.89 14.87
N ALA A 3 4.23 -8.56 13.92
CA ALA A 3 5.02 -7.88 12.89
C ALA A 3 4.16 -7.66 11.64
N LEU A 4 4.10 -6.44 11.16
CA LEU A 4 3.41 -6.10 9.92
C LEU A 4 4.44 -5.50 8.96
N ARG A 5 4.61 -6.12 7.81
CA ARG A 5 5.53 -5.66 6.77
C ARG A 5 4.74 -5.04 5.63
N VAL A 6 5.01 -3.77 5.39
CA VAL A 6 4.28 -2.97 4.40
C VAL A 6 5.23 -2.52 3.30
N LEU A 7 4.84 -2.71 2.06
CA LEU A 7 5.51 -2.10 0.92
C LEU A 7 4.71 -0.85 0.53
N LEU A 8 5.32 0.31 0.63
CA LEU A 8 4.70 1.57 0.25
C LEU A 8 5.26 2.03 -1.08
N VAL A 9 4.39 2.15 -2.08
CA VAL A 9 4.75 2.61 -3.41
C VAL A 9 4.27 4.04 -3.55
N GLU A 10 5.19 4.99 -3.37
CA GLU A 10 4.88 6.41 -3.30
C GLU A 10 6.11 7.24 -3.64
N ASP A 11 5.98 8.21 -4.52
CA ASP A 11 7.09 9.09 -4.92
C ASP A 11 7.13 10.42 -4.15
N ASP A 12 6.04 10.81 -3.51
CA ASP A 12 5.94 12.06 -2.76
C ASP A 12 6.40 11.84 -1.32
N GLN A 13 7.50 12.51 -0.96
CA GLN A 13 8.09 12.34 0.37
C GLN A 13 7.17 12.81 1.51
N ASP A 14 6.32 13.79 1.24
CA ASP A 14 5.36 14.25 2.26
C ASP A 14 4.32 13.17 2.55
N HIS A 15 3.85 12.48 1.52
CA HIS A 15 2.92 11.37 1.69
C HIS A 15 3.60 10.18 2.37
N VAL A 16 4.86 9.89 2.02
CA VAL A 16 5.64 8.86 2.69
C VAL A 16 5.70 9.13 4.19
N PHE A 17 6.01 10.36 4.55
CA PHE A 17 6.10 10.78 5.95
C PHE A 17 4.78 10.56 6.68
N LEU A 18 3.66 10.98 6.07
CA LEU A 18 2.34 10.85 6.68
C LEU A 18 1.95 9.38 6.87
N VAL A 19 2.22 8.54 5.89
CA VAL A 19 1.91 7.11 5.99
C VAL A 19 2.77 6.45 7.07
N ARG A 20 4.07 6.70 7.07
CA ARG A 20 4.97 6.14 8.08
C ARG A 20 4.53 6.53 9.48
N ARG A 21 4.16 7.80 9.66
CA ARG A 21 3.74 8.30 10.97
C ARG A 21 2.43 7.63 11.42
N ALA A 22 1.47 7.48 10.50
CA ALA A 22 0.20 6.84 10.82
C ALA A 22 0.40 5.38 11.22
N LEU A 23 1.28 4.66 10.51
CA LEU A 23 1.53 3.25 10.78
C LEU A 23 2.37 3.04 12.05
N ALA A 24 3.24 3.99 12.39
CA ALA A 24 4.08 3.89 13.57
C ALA A 24 3.27 3.89 14.88
N ASP A 25 2.06 4.47 14.85
CA ASP A 25 1.20 4.56 16.02
C ASP A 25 0.27 3.36 16.19
N LEU A 26 0.42 2.31 15.37
CA LEU A 26 -0.44 1.13 15.47
C LEU A 26 -0.16 0.36 16.76
N ARG A 27 -1.23 0.09 17.51
CA ARG A 27 -1.15 -0.64 18.74
C ARG A 27 -0.99 -2.13 18.51
N GLY A 28 -0.08 -2.76 19.25
CA GLY A 28 0.10 -4.19 19.20
C GLY A 28 0.80 -4.72 17.95
N ALA A 29 1.38 -3.84 17.16
CA ALA A 29 2.09 -4.22 15.94
C ALA A 29 3.43 -3.52 15.84
N ALA A 30 4.46 -4.25 15.43
CA ALA A 30 5.72 -3.67 15.00
C ALA A 30 5.66 -3.56 13.48
N VAL A 31 5.61 -2.34 12.96
CA VAL A 31 5.43 -2.11 11.53
C VAL A 31 6.76 -1.77 10.88
N THR A 32 7.11 -2.51 9.84
CA THR A 32 8.25 -2.22 8.98
C THR A 32 7.72 -1.71 7.65
N VAL A 33 8.14 -0.52 7.24
CA VAL A 33 7.71 0.07 5.98
C VAL A 33 8.90 0.13 5.04
N ASP A 34 8.78 -0.53 3.90
CA ASP A 34 9.75 -0.49 2.84
C ASP A 34 9.17 0.41 1.74
N VAL A 35 9.90 1.45 1.35
CA VAL A 35 9.39 2.46 0.42
C VAL A 35 10.09 2.33 -0.93
N VAL A 36 9.31 2.30 -1.99
CA VAL A 36 9.81 2.40 -3.36
C VAL A 36 9.13 3.59 -4.04
N GLY A 37 9.85 4.24 -4.97
CA GLY A 37 9.40 5.50 -5.56
C GLY A 37 8.61 5.37 -6.84
N ASP A 38 8.53 4.18 -7.43
CA ASP A 38 7.77 3.99 -8.67
C ASP A 38 7.31 2.54 -8.81
N GLY A 39 6.45 2.32 -9.81
CA GLY A 39 5.85 1.02 -10.05
C GLY A 39 6.84 -0.05 -10.51
N GLU A 40 7.84 0.33 -11.27
CA GLU A 40 8.86 -0.63 -11.73
C GLU A 40 9.63 -1.20 -10.56
N GLN A 41 10.02 -0.33 -9.61
CA GLN A 41 10.70 -0.76 -8.40
C GLN A 41 9.81 -1.69 -7.56
N ALA A 42 8.52 -1.39 -7.50
CA ALA A 42 7.57 -2.22 -6.76
C ALA A 42 7.51 -3.63 -7.37
N LEU A 43 7.35 -3.71 -8.69
CA LEU A 43 7.27 -4.99 -9.39
C LEU A 43 8.57 -5.79 -9.27
N GLU A 44 9.69 -5.11 -9.37
CA GLU A 44 10.99 -5.74 -9.21
C GLU A 44 11.15 -6.30 -7.80
N ARG A 45 10.75 -5.54 -6.79
CA ARG A 45 10.83 -5.96 -5.41
C ARG A 45 9.99 -7.20 -5.14
N LEU A 46 8.76 -7.21 -5.66
CA LEU A 46 7.84 -8.33 -5.47
C LEU A 46 8.24 -9.56 -6.29
N GLY A 47 8.72 -9.34 -7.52
CA GLY A 47 9.02 -10.44 -8.45
C GLY A 47 10.27 -11.21 -8.13
N ARG A 48 11.25 -10.62 -7.46
CA ARG A 48 12.52 -11.27 -7.19
C ARG A 48 12.54 -12.10 -5.91
N GLY A 49 11.50 -12.02 -5.12
CA GLY A 49 11.51 -12.67 -3.82
C GLY A 49 12.57 -12.11 -2.88
N ARG A 50 13.16 -10.97 -3.22
CA ARG A 50 14.16 -10.29 -2.39
C ARG A 50 13.47 -9.25 -1.54
N PHE A 51 13.14 -9.66 -0.37
CA PHE A 51 12.44 -8.77 0.54
C PHE A 51 13.41 -8.21 1.56
N ALA A 52 13.02 -7.08 2.17
CA ALA A 52 13.73 -6.54 3.32
C ALA A 52 13.82 -7.63 4.40
N PRO A 53 14.77 -7.51 5.35
CA PRO A 53 14.83 -8.46 6.46
C PRO A 53 13.46 -8.66 7.10
N GLY A 54 13.04 -9.91 7.28
CA GLY A 54 11.74 -10.25 7.84
C GLY A 54 10.79 -10.91 6.85
N GLY A 55 11.13 -10.94 5.55
CA GLY A 55 10.37 -11.67 4.54
C GLY A 55 9.49 -10.79 3.65
N PRO A 56 8.55 -11.39 2.92
CA PRO A 56 7.72 -10.68 1.96
C PRO A 56 6.76 -9.69 2.64
N PRO A 57 6.33 -8.64 1.92
CA PRO A 57 5.33 -7.74 2.47
C PRO A 57 4.00 -8.45 2.66
N GLN A 58 3.28 -8.04 3.68
CA GLN A 58 1.95 -8.55 3.99
C GLN A 58 0.86 -7.59 3.49
N LEU A 59 1.25 -6.39 3.11
CA LEU A 59 0.35 -5.36 2.63
C LEU A 59 1.11 -4.44 1.69
N VAL A 60 0.49 -4.09 0.58
CA VAL A 60 1.01 -3.07 -0.34
C VAL A 60 0.10 -1.86 -0.28
N LEU A 61 0.69 -0.69 -0.07
CA LEU A 61 0.00 0.59 -0.20
C LEU A 61 0.50 1.22 -1.50
N LEU A 62 -0.40 1.43 -2.45
CA LEU A 62 -0.03 1.82 -3.80
C LEU A 62 -0.68 3.15 -4.18
N ASP A 63 0.13 4.16 -4.45
CA ASP A 63 -0.35 5.42 -5.00
C ASP A 63 -0.64 5.24 -6.49
N LEU A 64 -1.80 5.68 -6.93
CA LEU A 64 -2.16 5.61 -8.35
C LEU A 64 -1.46 6.65 -9.20
N LYS A 65 -1.10 7.80 -8.63
CA LYS A 65 -0.50 8.90 -9.38
C LYS A 65 1.00 8.94 -9.19
N MET A 66 1.70 8.19 -10.02
CA MET A 66 3.15 8.18 -10.02
C MET A 66 3.69 8.39 -11.42
N PRO A 67 4.93 8.92 -11.56
CA PRO A 67 5.54 9.06 -12.86
C PRO A 67 5.88 7.69 -13.45
N ARG A 68 6.06 7.64 -14.75
CA ARG A 68 6.50 6.50 -15.55
C ARG A 68 5.45 5.42 -15.76
N MET A 69 4.99 4.77 -14.72
CA MET A 69 4.02 3.69 -14.86
C MET A 69 2.75 4.03 -14.11
N ASP A 70 1.61 3.88 -14.77
CA ASP A 70 0.29 4.06 -14.18
C ASP A 70 0.09 3.05 -13.04
N GLY A 71 -0.41 3.52 -11.91
CA GLY A 71 -0.68 2.67 -10.75
C GLY A 71 -1.64 1.53 -11.06
N LEU A 72 -2.62 1.74 -11.94
CA LEU A 72 -3.52 0.65 -12.34
C LEU A 72 -2.78 -0.45 -13.09
N GLU A 73 -1.81 -0.08 -13.92
CA GLU A 73 -0.98 -1.07 -14.62
C GLU A 73 -0.12 -1.87 -13.64
N VAL A 74 0.45 -1.19 -12.65
CA VAL A 74 1.20 -1.85 -11.58
C VAL A 74 0.33 -2.89 -10.89
N LEU A 75 -0.89 -2.49 -10.54
CA LEU A 75 -1.85 -3.37 -9.87
C LEU A 75 -2.19 -4.59 -10.71
N ARG A 76 -2.44 -4.40 -12.01
CA ARG A 76 -2.74 -5.51 -12.92
C ARG A 76 -1.57 -6.50 -12.97
N ARG A 77 -0.34 -5.99 -13.02
CA ARG A 77 0.84 -6.85 -13.06
C ARG A 77 1.05 -7.61 -11.75
N ILE A 78 0.78 -6.97 -10.62
CA ILE A 78 0.82 -7.65 -9.32
C ILE A 78 -0.17 -8.82 -9.33
N ARG A 79 -1.37 -8.60 -9.80
CA ARG A 79 -2.41 -9.64 -9.83
C ARG A 79 -2.14 -10.74 -10.86
N ALA A 80 -1.36 -10.44 -11.90
CA ALA A 80 -0.99 -11.46 -12.89
C ALA A 80 0.06 -12.45 -12.37
N ASP A 81 0.78 -12.09 -11.33
CA ASP A 81 1.77 -12.96 -10.68
C ASP A 81 1.06 -13.85 -9.67
N GLU A 82 1.15 -15.16 -9.85
CA GLU A 82 0.49 -16.11 -8.94
C GLU A 82 0.94 -15.96 -7.50
N ALA A 83 2.22 -15.64 -7.27
CA ALA A 83 2.75 -15.46 -5.93
C ALA A 83 2.12 -14.27 -5.20
N CYS A 84 1.57 -13.31 -5.96
CA CYS A 84 0.98 -12.09 -5.42
C CYS A 84 -0.54 -12.02 -5.59
N ARG A 85 -1.17 -13.13 -6.02
CA ARG A 85 -2.61 -13.13 -6.32
C ARG A 85 -3.46 -12.74 -5.13
N GLU A 86 -3.07 -13.16 -3.94
CA GLU A 86 -3.83 -12.90 -2.72
C GLU A 86 -3.20 -11.83 -1.84
N LEU A 87 -2.12 -11.20 -2.30
CA LEU A 87 -1.46 -10.14 -1.54
C LEU A 87 -2.40 -8.94 -1.42
N PRO A 88 -2.72 -8.49 -0.19
CA PRO A 88 -3.55 -7.31 -0.03
C PRO A 88 -2.88 -6.07 -0.62
N VAL A 89 -3.60 -5.39 -1.52
CA VAL A 89 -3.13 -4.14 -2.12
C VAL A 89 -4.19 -3.09 -1.89
N VAL A 90 -3.83 -2.05 -1.15
CA VAL A 90 -4.69 -0.91 -0.88
C VAL A 90 -4.21 0.26 -1.70
N VAL A 91 -5.09 0.80 -2.51
CA VAL A 91 -4.78 1.93 -3.37
C VAL A 91 -4.95 3.22 -2.59
N LEU A 92 -3.94 4.08 -2.65
CA LEU A 92 -3.99 5.43 -2.10
C LEU A 92 -4.25 6.40 -3.26
N THR A 93 -5.30 7.18 -3.16
CA THR A 93 -5.64 8.10 -4.25
C THR A 93 -6.14 9.42 -3.69
N SER A 94 -5.76 10.51 -4.36
CA SER A 94 -6.29 11.83 -4.04
C SER A 94 -7.62 12.09 -4.73
N SER A 95 -8.05 11.18 -5.62
CA SER A 95 -9.31 11.32 -6.34
C SER A 95 -10.49 10.87 -5.50
N GLU A 96 -11.54 11.69 -5.46
CA GLU A 96 -12.82 11.31 -4.88
C GLU A 96 -13.77 10.77 -5.95
N ASN A 97 -13.30 10.66 -7.19
CA ASN A 97 -14.10 10.21 -8.31
C ASN A 97 -14.40 8.72 -8.17
N GLN A 98 -15.68 8.39 -8.20
CA GLN A 98 -16.15 7.01 -8.08
C GLN A 98 -15.63 6.13 -9.20
N GLU A 99 -15.47 6.66 -10.39
CA GLU A 99 -14.93 5.90 -11.53
C GLU A 99 -13.51 5.42 -11.26
N ASP A 100 -12.68 6.26 -10.64
CA ASP A 100 -11.32 5.89 -10.31
C ASP A 100 -11.28 4.78 -9.25
N ARG A 101 -12.19 4.84 -8.27
CA ARG A 101 -12.33 3.80 -7.25
C ARG A 101 -12.75 2.48 -7.86
N GLU A 102 -13.77 2.52 -8.73
CA GLU A 102 -14.25 1.34 -9.41
C GLU A 102 -13.18 0.74 -10.32
N ALA A 103 -12.41 1.58 -11.01
CA ALA A 103 -11.32 1.13 -11.86
C ALA A 103 -10.25 0.40 -11.03
N ALA A 104 -9.92 0.92 -9.86
CA ALA A 104 -8.96 0.29 -8.97
C ALA A 104 -9.45 -1.08 -8.49
N LEU A 105 -10.71 -1.16 -8.08
CA LEU A 105 -11.29 -2.43 -7.64
C LEU A 105 -11.34 -3.46 -8.78
N ARG A 106 -11.71 -3.02 -9.98
CA ARG A 106 -11.71 -3.91 -11.16
C ARG A 106 -10.31 -4.39 -11.53
N ALA A 107 -9.31 -3.55 -11.30
CA ALA A 107 -7.92 -3.93 -11.56
C ALA A 107 -7.35 -4.87 -10.50
N GLY A 108 -8.07 -5.10 -9.41
CA GLY A 108 -7.70 -6.07 -8.40
C GLY A 108 -7.30 -5.50 -7.04
N ALA A 109 -7.58 -4.21 -6.78
CA ALA A 109 -7.33 -3.63 -5.47
C ALA A 109 -8.17 -4.32 -4.40
N THR A 110 -7.58 -4.58 -3.24
CA THR A 110 -8.30 -5.12 -2.09
C THR A 110 -9.20 -4.04 -1.50
N TRP A 111 -8.70 -2.82 -1.45
CA TRP A 111 -9.43 -1.66 -0.95
C TRP A 111 -8.80 -0.38 -1.47
N PHE A 112 -9.40 0.74 -1.18
CA PHE A 112 -8.84 2.05 -1.51
C PHE A 112 -9.04 3.00 -0.34
N VAL A 113 -8.12 3.96 -0.21
CA VAL A 113 -8.18 5.02 0.78
C VAL A 113 -7.94 6.33 0.04
N CYS A 114 -8.86 7.29 0.22
CA CYS A 114 -8.67 8.63 -0.32
C CYS A 114 -7.66 9.39 0.53
N LYS A 115 -6.76 10.10 -0.12
CA LYS A 115 -5.85 11.01 0.56
C LYS A 115 -6.60 12.33 0.76
N PRO A 116 -7.13 12.61 1.96
CA PRO A 116 -7.82 13.87 2.18
C PRO A 116 -6.82 15.01 2.29
N THR A 117 -7.29 16.24 2.09
CA THR A 117 -6.49 17.42 2.37
C THR A 117 -6.23 17.57 3.86
N ASP A 118 -7.06 16.95 4.69
CA ASP A 118 -6.91 16.92 6.14
C ASP A 118 -6.09 15.68 6.55
N GLY A 119 -4.90 15.93 7.06
CA GLY A 119 -4.00 14.87 7.49
C GLY A 119 -4.54 14.00 8.62
N ARG A 120 -5.43 14.54 9.47
CA ARG A 120 -6.01 13.77 10.57
C ARG A 120 -6.90 12.65 10.06
N ARG A 121 -7.73 12.95 9.06
CA ARG A 121 -8.63 11.96 8.48
C ARG A 121 -7.85 10.85 7.79
N PHE A 122 -6.84 11.24 7.03
CA PHE A 122 -5.95 10.29 6.38
C PHE A 122 -5.29 9.36 7.38
N ARG A 123 -4.73 9.94 8.45
CA ARG A 123 -4.10 9.19 9.52
C ARG A 123 -5.06 8.20 10.17
N SER A 124 -6.29 8.63 10.45
CA SER A 124 -7.30 7.77 11.03
C SER A 124 -7.65 6.58 10.14
N GLU A 125 -7.83 6.83 8.86
CA GLU A 125 -8.13 5.76 7.89
C GLU A 125 -6.99 4.75 7.77
N ILE A 126 -5.76 5.23 7.74
CA ILE A 126 -4.59 4.35 7.67
C ILE A 126 -4.48 3.50 8.95
N GLN A 127 -4.73 4.09 10.12
CA GLN A 127 -4.70 3.37 11.37
C GLN A 127 -5.77 2.28 11.44
N GLN A 128 -6.98 2.58 11.01
CA GLN A 128 -8.07 1.59 10.98
C GLN A 128 -7.71 0.43 10.06
N LEU A 129 -7.14 0.73 8.91
CA LEU A 129 -6.72 -0.28 7.96
C LEU A 129 -5.60 -1.15 8.53
N GLY A 130 -4.59 -0.52 9.14
CA GLY A 130 -3.47 -1.24 9.74
C GLY A 130 -3.89 -2.14 10.89
N ASP A 131 -4.80 -1.65 11.75
CA ASP A 131 -5.33 -2.45 12.86
C ASP A 131 -6.04 -3.70 12.33
N ARG A 132 -6.83 -3.53 11.27
CA ARG A 132 -7.55 -4.64 10.65
C ARG A 132 -6.57 -5.70 10.12
N TRP A 133 -5.54 -5.28 9.39
CA TRP A 133 -4.58 -6.20 8.82
C TRP A 133 -3.71 -6.87 9.89
N ALA A 134 -3.34 -6.15 10.92
CA ALA A 134 -2.57 -6.71 12.01
C ALA A 134 -3.34 -7.82 12.71
N GLN A 135 -4.66 -7.70 12.84
CA GLN A 135 -5.50 -8.74 13.43
C GLN A 135 -5.59 -9.96 12.52
N VAL A 136 -5.67 -9.76 11.22
CA VAL A 136 -5.83 -10.85 10.25
C VAL A 136 -4.52 -11.61 10.06
N THR A 137 -3.40 -10.90 10.00
CA THR A 137 -2.10 -11.50 9.69
C THR A 137 -1.37 -12.02 10.93
N GLY A 138 -1.85 -11.66 12.09
CA GLY A 138 -1.28 -12.14 13.35
C GLY A 138 -1.74 -13.55 13.68
#